data_f06514dc5f02051c920c66ccf8649623
#
_entry.id   f06514dc5f02051c920c66ccf8649623
#
_cell.length_a   1.000
_cell.length_b   1.000
_cell.length_c   1.000
_cell.angle_alpha   90.00
_cell.angle_beta   90.00
_cell.angle_gamma   90.00
#
_symmetry.space_group_name_H-M   'P 1'
#
loop_
_entity.id
_entity.type
_entity.pdbx_description
1 polymer ?
#
loop_
_entity_poly.entity_id
_entity_poly.type
_entity_poly.pdbx_seq_one_letter_code
_entity_poly.pdbx_strand_id
1 'polypeptide(L)'
;MLHPGKTEGESVTVNRDIYPNLKLRIYTTGIRQNRLARMLGIHEASLSRIMNGFREPTGDIRVHLAEILQSDPDWLFYKMQINDEVAFAEDQIAARQ
;
A
#
# COMPACT_ATOMS: atom_id res chain seq x y z
N MET A 1 12.55 -29.54 -13.44
CA MET A 1 12.35 -28.89 -13.13
C MET A 1 12.21 -28.25 -12.96
N LEU A 2 12.07 -28.41 -12.84
CA LEU A 2 11.76 -27.63 -12.53
C LEU A 2 11.53 -26.91 -12.48
N HIS A 3 11.40 -26.85 -12.27
CA HIS A 3 10.91 -26.10 -11.97
C HIS A 3 10.55 -25.41 -11.92
N PRO A 4 10.46 -25.56 -12.03
CA PRO A 4 9.96 -24.92 -11.69
C PRO A 4 9.41 -24.53 -11.35
N GLY A 5 9.17 -24.53 -11.33
CA GLY A 5 8.59 -24.09 -10.81
C GLY A 5 8.11 -24.22 -10.39
N LYS A 6 8.24 -24.56 -10.05
CA LYS A 6 7.59 -24.67 -9.44
C LYS A 6 7.00 -24.02 -9.03
N THR A 7 6.91 -23.81 -9.13
CA THR A 7 6.25 -23.07 -8.69
C THR A 7 5.06 -22.84 -8.92
N GLU A 8 4.63 -23.38 -9.60
CA GLU A 8 3.45 -23.27 -9.86
C GLU A 8 2.55 -23.49 -8.86
N GLY A 9 1.49 -22.80 -8.71
CA GLY A 9 0.68 -22.94 -7.58
C GLY A 9 1.39 -22.69 -6.30
N GLU A 10 2.61 -22.40 -6.44
CA GLU A 10 3.38 -22.16 -5.29
C GLU A 10 3.11 -20.83 -4.69
N SER A 11 3.23 -20.72 -3.37
CA SER A 11 3.05 -19.46 -2.69
C SER A 11 4.37 -18.74 -2.56
N VAL A 12 4.30 -17.45 -2.62
CA VAL A 12 5.46 -16.59 -2.40
C VAL A 12 5.15 -15.72 -1.20
N THR A 13 6.06 -15.69 -0.24
CA THR A 13 5.87 -14.84 0.93
C THR A 13 6.58 -13.53 0.70
N VAL A 14 5.86 -12.45 0.84
CA VAL A 14 6.39 -11.11 0.67
C VAL A 14 6.27 -10.39 1.99
N ASN A 15 7.40 -9.89 2.49
CA ASN A 15 7.42 -9.11 3.71
C ASN A 15 7.45 -7.65 3.34
N ARG A 16 6.53 -6.87 3.86
CA ARG A 16 6.54 -5.45 3.59
C ARG A 16 5.88 -4.69 4.72
N ASP A 17 6.20 -3.42 4.79
CA ASP A 17 5.60 -2.53 5.77
C ASP A 17 4.45 -1.81 5.12
N ILE A 18 3.33 -1.79 5.79
CA ILE A 18 2.18 -1.03 5.31
C ILE A 18 1.83 0.03 6.33
N TYR A 19 1.04 0.99 5.90
CA TYR A 19 0.60 2.07 6.76
C TYR A 19 -0.93 1.99 6.88
N PRO A 20 -1.41 1.17 7.82
CA PRO A 20 -2.87 0.97 7.91
C PRO A 20 -3.63 2.23 8.28
N ASN A 21 -3.04 3.06 9.13
CA ASN A 21 -3.72 4.29 9.52
C ASN A 21 -3.80 5.29 8.38
N LEU A 22 -2.78 5.31 7.53
CA LEU A 22 -2.80 6.16 6.36
C LEU A 22 -3.94 5.76 5.43
N LYS A 23 -4.06 4.47 5.16
CA LYS A 23 -5.14 4.00 4.29
C LYS A 23 -6.50 4.29 4.90
N LEU A 24 -6.63 4.06 6.18
CA LEU A 24 -7.87 4.32 6.87
C LEU A 24 -8.25 5.79 6.79
N ARG A 25 -7.28 6.68 7.02
CA ARG A 25 -7.56 8.10 7.01
C ARG A 25 -7.94 8.60 5.63
N ILE A 26 -7.24 8.14 4.60
CA ILE A 26 -7.59 8.51 3.24
C ILE A 26 -9.01 8.04 2.92
N TYR A 27 -9.31 6.82 3.32
CA TYR A 27 -10.62 6.26 3.06
C TYR A 27 -11.71 7.05 3.77
N THR A 28 -11.48 7.40 5.03
CA THR A 28 -12.53 8.07 5.81
C THR A 28 -12.71 9.52 5.43
N THR A 29 -11.68 10.19 4.90
CA THR A 29 -11.84 11.57 4.45
C THR A 29 -12.60 11.65 3.14
N GLY A 30 -12.62 10.56 2.38
CA GLY A 30 -13.29 10.58 1.10
C GLY A 30 -12.53 11.24 -0.03
N ILE A 31 -11.28 11.62 0.20
CA ILE A 31 -10.48 12.23 -0.86
C ILE A 31 -10.10 11.16 -1.86
N ARG A 32 -10.32 11.44 -3.13
CA ARG A 32 -9.95 10.49 -4.16
C ARG A 32 -8.43 10.42 -4.28
N GLN A 33 -7.94 9.23 -4.55
CA GLN A 33 -6.51 9.00 -4.60
C GLN A 33 -5.83 9.86 -5.66
N ASN A 34 -6.43 10.02 -6.83
CA ASN A 34 -5.82 10.83 -7.87
C ASN A 34 -5.75 12.30 -7.46
N ARG A 35 -6.76 12.78 -6.76
CA ARG A 35 -6.75 14.15 -6.29
C ARG A 35 -5.69 14.35 -5.23
N LEU A 36 -5.59 13.40 -4.30
CA LEU A 36 -4.59 13.48 -3.25
C LEU A 36 -3.18 13.49 -3.84
N ALA A 37 -2.94 12.63 -4.84
CA ALA A 37 -1.65 12.59 -5.49
C ALA A 37 -1.32 13.93 -6.14
N ARG A 38 -2.32 14.55 -6.76
CA ARG A 38 -2.12 15.85 -7.38
C ARG A 38 -1.77 16.90 -6.33
N MET A 39 -2.45 16.87 -5.19
CA MET A 39 -2.16 17.80 -4.12
C MET A 39 -0.75 17.63 -3.58
N LEU A 40 -0.23 16.40 -3.65
CA LEU A 40 1.12 16.11 -3.20
C LEU A 40 2.16 16.34 -4.27
N GLY A 41 1.73 16.58 -5.51
CA GLY A 41 2.66 16.78 -6.60
C GLY A 41 3.33 15.51 -7.08
N ILE A 42 2.69 14.35 -6.92
CA ILE A 42 3.26 13.08 -7.35
C ILE A 42 2.24 12.35 -8.22
N HIS A 43 2.72 11.33 -8.89
CA HIS A 43 1.83 10.51 -9.71
C HIS A 43 0.97 9.62 -8.83
N GLU A 44 -0.22 9.35 -9.29
CA GLU A 44 -1.13 8.49 -8.55
C GLU A 44 -0.53 7.11 -8.32
N ALA A 45 0.23 6.61 -9.29
CA ALA A 45 0.87 5.31 -9.14
C ALA A 45 1.87 5.32 -7.98
N SER A 46 2.58 6.44 -7.80
CA SER A 46 3.51 6.57 -6.68
C SER A 46 2.78 6.56 -5.36
N LEU A 47 1.68 7.28 -5.29
CA LEU A 47 0.89 7.30 -4.06
C LEU A 47 0.35 5.91 -3.75
N SER A 48 -0.11 5.20 -4.77
CA SER A 48 -0.62 3.86 -4.58
C SER A 48 0.44 2.94 -4.01
N ARG A 49 1.67 3.04 -4.50
CA ARG A 49 2.76 2.23 -3.99
C ARG A 49 3.08 2.55 -2.55
N ILE A 50 3.03 3.82 -2.18
CA ILE A 50 3.26 4.22 -0.81
C ILE A 50 2.17 3.63 0.08
N MET A 51 0.92 3.74 -0.34
CA MET A 51 -0.20 3.25 0.45
C MET A 51 -0.15 1.75 0.65
N ASN A 52 0.39 1.03 -0.32
CA ASN A 52 0.43 -0.42 -0.26
C ASN A 52 1.77 -0.98 0.23
N GLY A 53 2.65 -0.11 0.68
CA GLY A 53 3.88 -0.59 1.30
C GLY A 53 4.99 -0.97 0.36
N PHE A 54 4.87 -0.59 -0.91
CA PHE A 54 5.91 -0.92 -1.90
C PHE A 54 6.91 0.21 -2.08
N ARG A 55 6.65 1.34 -1.47
CA ARG A 55 7.54 2.49 -1.59
C ARG A 55 7.49 3.29 -0.32
N GLU A 56 8.66 3.70 0.15
CA GLU A 56 8.75 4.50 1.36
C GLU A 56 8.49 5.96 1.02
N PRO A 57 7.63 6.65 1.73
CA PRO A 57 7.43 8.08 1.47
C PRO A 57 8.61 8.88 1.95
N THR A 58 8.91 9.97 1.26
CA THR A 58 9.95 10.89 1.71
C THR A 58 9.42 11.70 2.89
N GLY A 59 10.32 12.40 3.56
CA GLY A 59 9.92 13.25 4.67
C GLY A 59 8.94 14.32 4.25
N ASP A 60 9.13 14.89 3.07
CA ASP A 60 8.22 15.92 2.57
C ASP A 60 6.83 15.36 2.35
N ILE A 61 6.75 14.17 1.78
CA ILE A 61 5.46 13.54 1.53
C ILE A 61 4.76 13.25 2.84
N ARG A 62 5.51 12.82 3.86
CA ARG A 62 4.91 12.55 5.17
C ARG A 62 4.30 13.79 5.76
N VAL A 63 5.03 14.90 5.70
CA VAL A 63 4.55 16.15 6.27
C VAL A 63 3.32 16.62 5.53
N HIS A 64 3.36 16.60 4.20
CA HIS A 64 2.24 17.07 3.42
C HIS A 64 1.00 16.20 3.60
N LEU A 65 1.18 14.88 3.66
CA LEU A 65 0.05 14.00 3.90
C LEU A 65 -0.57 14.27 5.26
N ALA A 66 0.26 14.45 6.27
CA ALA A 66 -0.26 14.73 7.60
C ALA A 66 -1.05 16.03 7.62
N GLU A 67 -0.58 17.02 6.89
CA GLU A 67 -1.29 18.30 6.82
C GLU A 67 -2.60 18.19 6.08
N ILE A 68 -2.56 17.55 4.91
CA ILE A 68 -3.77 17.43 4.10
C ILE A 68 -4.81 16.61 4.82
N LEU A 69 -4.39 15.55 5.47
CA LEU A 69 -5.32 14.65 6.14
C LEU A 69 -5.60 15.07 7.58
N GLN A 70 -4.97 16.16 8.01
CA GLN A 70 -5.17 16.72 9.35
C GLN A 70 -4.99 15.64 10.42
N SER A 71 -3.87 14.96 10.35
CA SER A 71 -3.59 13.86 11.24
C SER A 71 -2.18 13.98 11.78
N ASP A 72 -1.95 13.39 12.94
CA ASP A 72 -0.61 13.37 13.52
C ASP A 72 0.28 12.47 12.67
N PRO A 73 1.48 12.94 12.29
CA PRO A 73 2.35 12.14 11.43
C PRO A 73 2.72 10.80 12.05
N ASP A 74 2.97 10.76 13.34
CA ASP A 74 3.35 9.51 13.97
C ASP A 74 2.23 8.49 13.93
N TRP A 75 1.01 8.93 14.14
CA TRP A 75 -0.13 8.06 14.02
C TRP A 75 -0.36 7.64 12.58
N LEU A 76 -0.27 8.61 11.68
CA LEU A 76 -0.57 8.39 10.27
C LEU A 76 0.38 7.39 9.64
N PHE A 77 1.65 7.46 10.01
CA PHE A 77 2.66 6.60 9.42
C PHE A 77 3.10 5.46 10.32
N TYR A 78 2.21 5.08 11.24
CA TYR A 78 2.43 3.87 12.01
C TYR A 78 2.59 2.70 11.04
N LYS A 79 3.68 1.97 11.20
CA LYS A 79 4.01 0.87 10.32
C LYS A 79 3.56 -0.44 10.91
N MET A 80 3.05 -1.29 10.06
CA MET A 80 2.74 -2.66 10.42
C MET A 80 3.39 -3.54 9.38
N GLN A 81 4.21 -4.47 9.82
CA GLN A 81 4.83 -5.38 8.89
C GLN A 81 3.90 -6.57 8.67
N ILE A 82 3.70 -6.89 7.42
CA ILE A 82 2.88 -8.02 7.08
C ILE A 82 3.69 -9.00 6.26
N ASN A 83 3.31 -10.26 6.38
CA ASN A 83 3.86 -11.32 5.57
C ASN A 83 2.75 -11.78 4.67
N ASP A 84 2.78 -11.32 3.43
CA ASP A 84 1.77 -11.69 2.49
C ASP A 84 2.17 -12.96 1.80
N GLU A 85 1.31 -13.94 1.89
CA GLU A 85 1.52 -15.13 1.12
C GLU A 85 0.72 -14.97 -0.16
N VAL A 86 1.42 -14.87 -1.25
CA VAL A 86 0.79 -14.66 -2.53
C VAL A 86 0.82 -15.98 -3.28
N ALA A 87 -0.34 -16.53 -3.51
CA ALA A 87 -0.45 -17.75 -4.29
C ALA A 87 -1.00 -17.36 -5.63
N PHE A 88 -0.46 -17.99 -6.65
CA PHE A 88 -0.98 -17.65 -7.95
C PHE A 88 -2.40 -18.06 -8.06
N ALA A 89 -2.78 -18.98 -7.29
CA ALA A 89 -4.15 -19.38 -7.25
C ALA A 89 -5.03 -18.34 -6.66
N GLU A 90 -4.46 -17.37 -6.06
CA GLU A 90 -5.26 -16.34 -5.51
C GLU A 90 -6.10 -15.64 -6.47
N ASP A 91 -5.71 -15.70 -7.66
CA ASP A 91 -6.50 -15.07 -8.65
C ASP A 91 -7.86 -15.61 -8.66
N GLN A 92 -7.98 -16.88 -8.33
CA GLN A 92 -9.30 -17.37 -8.34
C GLN A 92 -10.01 -16.98 -7.14
N ILE A 93 -9.35 -16.58 -6.15
CA ILE A 93 -10.06 -16.09 -5.06
C ILE A 93 -10.84 -14.91 -5.47
N ALA A 94 -10.23 -14.10 -6.24
CA ALA A 94 -10.93 -12.98 -6.73
C ALA A 94 -12.07 -13.44 -7.54
N ALA A 95 -11.85 -14.48 -8.25
CA ALA A 95 -12.90 -14.93 -9.13
C ALA A 95 -14.09 -15.43 -8.39
N ARG A 96 -13.90 -15.86 -7.19
CA ARG A 96 -15.02 -16.42 -6.56
C ARG A 96 -15.89 -15.40 -5.96
N GLN A 97 -15.58 -14.23 -5.98
CA GLN A 97 -16.52 -13.33 -5.45
C GLN A 97 -17.52 -12.90 -6.34
#